data_aa65591b33171ae39a2f5fd5adac4236
#
_entry.id   aa65591b33171ae39a2f5fd5adac4236
#
_cell.length_a   1.000
_cell.length_b   1.000
_cell.length_c   1.000
_cell.angle_alpha   90.00
_cell.angle_beta   90.00
_cell.angle_gamma   90.00
#
_symmetry.space_group_name_H-M   'P 1'
#
loop_
_entity.id
_entity.type
_entity.pdbx_description
1 polymer ?
#
loop_
_entity_poly.entity_id
_entity_poly.type
_entity_poly.pdbx_seq_one_letter_code
_entity_poly.pdbx_strand_id
1 'polypeptide(L)'
;MITSVVYSESGGTYKTTLTANLAVPLVRMGLDVLVIDLDPQEGNLTSLFDLGESRNDPEADNIVKHILEMPDGPFEDLIETSDEGVDVVPSHDMLGDFTSNLEQKISYESGMKNINKEDYPRYELLYRLLWEKENLNESYDAILIDPNARAEDLLYNAIYALRTLIAPVKPAGKGSLSLDGLEELVVNMQRNLDIEIGLSCVVPSGVRRTNAHKQYLRYFENSDAFDTPVVIGDRESMMDDMWEARGSAFKVVEEGWKTMDDGSEGGSSKPGIRKVRDREVETLVDLYQLAVFVATDTFGMDVDPVLELDFDGRGTRTIDLRDQEEIEVSEV
;
A
#
# COMPACT_ATOMS: atom_id res chain seq x y z
N MET A 1 -10.39 -13.77 0.89
CA MET A 1 -9.46 -13.00 0.03
C MET A 1 -9.36 -11.57 0.53
N ILE A 2 -8.17 -11.05 0.68
CA ILE A 2 -7.89 -9.66 1.11
C ILE A 2 -7.94 -8.75 -0.11
N THR A 3 -8.70 -7.64 -0.05
CA THR A 3 -8.77 -6.64 -1.13
C THR A 3 -8.77 -5.26 -0.50
N SER A 4 -7.66 -4.51 -0.61
CA SER A 4 -7.55 -3.22 0.07
C SER A 4 -6.77 -2.18 -0.72
N VAL A 5 -7.26 -0.94 -0.68
CA VAL A 5 -6.55 0.24 -1.17
C VAL A 5 -5.92 0.96 0.01
N VAL A 6 -4.61 1.16 -0.01
CA VAL A 6 -3.91 1.92 1.03
C VAL A 6 -3.98 3.40 0.67
N TYR A 7 -4.90 4.14 1.27
CA TYR A 7 -5.20 5.51 0.86
C TYR A 7 -5.12 6.53 1.99
N SER A 8 -4.58 7.68 1.65
CA SER A 8 -4.61 8.89 2.48
C SER A 8 -4.63 10.12 1.58
N GLU A 9 -5.48 11.08 1.91
CA GLU A 9 -5.65 12.33 1.17
C GLU A 9 -4.36 13.19 1.13
N SER A 10 -3.50 13.05 2.13
CA SER A 10 -2.27 13.82 2.24
C SER A 10 -1.08 13.10 1.61
N GLY A 11 -0.23 13.85 0.88
CA GLY A 11 1.08 13.35 0.43
C GLY A 11 2.04 13.08 1.61
N GLY A 12 2.94 12.11 1.45
CA GLY A 12 3.96 11.79 2.46
C GLY A 12 3.41 11.16 3.74
N THR A 13 2.30 10.45 3.68
CA THR A 13 1.62 9.76 4.79
C THR A 13 1.97 8.29 4.90
N TYR A 14 3.11 7.87 4.36
CA TYR A 14 3.56 6.46 4.40
C TYR A 14 2.71 5.47 3.60
N LYS A 15 1.90 5.86 2.62
CA LYS A 15 1.10 4.93 1.81
C LYS A 15 1.94 3.81 1.22
N THR A 16 2.86 4.15 0.34
CA THR A 16 3.78 3.20 -0.33
C THR A 16 4.56 2.35 0.67
N THR A 17 5.12 2.99 1.70
CA THR A 17 5.83 2.30 2.77
C THR A 17 4.93 1.29 3.49
N LEU A 18 3.68 1.68 3.81
CA LEU A 18 2.73 0.80 4.47
C LEU A 18 2.29 -0.33 3.57
N THR A 19 2.04 -0.06 2.27
CA THR A 19 1.64 -1.08 1.29
C THR A 19 2.73 -2.16 1.18
N ALA A 20 4.00 -1.77 1.02
CA ALA A 20 5.11 -2.72 0.97
C ALA A 20 5.23 -3.54 2.26
N ASN A 21 5.13 -2.86 3.43
CA ASN A 21 5.25 -3.51 4.74
C ASN A 21 3.96 -4.21 5.22
N LEU A 22 2.90 -4.17 4.46
CA LEU A 22 1.72 -5.03 4.60
C LEU A 22 1.82 -6.25 3.67
N ALA A 23 2.28 -6.04 2.42
CA ALA A 23 2.40 -7.11 1.43
C ALA A 23 3.41 -8.19 1.86
N VAL A 24 4.60 -7.78 2.31
CA VAL A 24 5.66 -8.73 2.71
C VAL A 24 5.25 -9.63 3.88
N PRO A 25 4.67 -9.16 4.99
CA PRO A 25 4.11 -10.02 6.01
C PRO A 25 3.05 -11.00 5.52
N LEU A 26 2.16 -10.59 4.61
CA LEU A 26 1.15 -11.49 4.04
C LEU A 26 1.81 -12.63 3.24
N VAL A 27 2.85 -12.33 2.44
CA VAL A 27 3.65 -13.37 1.77
C VAL A 27 4.32 -14.31 2.79
N ARG A 28 4.86 -13.77 3.90
CA ARG A 28 5.47 -14.58 4.96
C ARG A 28 4.47 -15.48 5.69
N MET A 29 3.20 -15.12 5.70
CA MET A 29 2.11 -15.99 6.18
C MET A 29 1.71 -17.07 5.16
N GLY A 30 2.37 -17.13 4.00
CA GLY A 30 2.13 -18.12 2.94
C GLY A 30 0.99 -17.78 2.02
N LEU A 31 0.60 -16.50 1.94
CA LEU A 31 -0.44 -16.02 1.02
C LEU A 31 0.17 -15.60 -0.32
N ASP A 32 -0.57 -15.84 -1.40
CA ASP A 32 -0.27 -15.32 -2.73
C ASP A 32 -0.73 -13.86 -2.80
N VAL A 33 0.23 -12.92 -2.92
CA VAL A 33 -0.02 -11.47 -2.79
C VAL A 33 0.33 -10.73 -4.06
N LEU A 34 -0.66 -10.01 -4.62
CA LEU A 34 -0.47 -9.07 -5.72
C LEU A 34 -0.58 -7.63 -5.22
N VAL A 35 0.38 -6.80 -5.58
CA VAL A 35 0.29 -5.35 -5.39
C VAL A 35 0.21 -4.66 -6.74
N ILE A 36 -0.73 -3.73 -6.90
CA ILE A 36 -0.86 -2.92 -8.11
C ILE A 36 -0.43 -1.49 -7.78
N ASP A 37 0.64 -1.04 -8.41
CA ASP A 37 1.16 0.33 -8.21
C ASP A 37 0.50 1.28 -9.22
N LEU A 38 -0.37 2.14 -8.72
CA LEU A 38 -1.09 3.15 -9.51
C LEU A 38 -0.58 4.58 -9.26
N ASP A 39 0.63 4.74 -8.73
CA ASP A 39 1.24 6.07 -8.57
C ASP A 39 2.21 6.35 -9.74
N PRO A 40 1.94 7.35 -10.60
CA PRO A 40 2.81 7.71 -11.71
C PRO A 40 4.13 8.39 -11.28
N GLN A 41 4.25 8.75 -10.01
CA GLN A 41 5.42 9.52 -9.54
C GLN A 41 6.68 8.62 -9.46
N GLU A 42 7.84 9.23 -9.65
CA GLU A 42 9.11 8.59 -9.30
C GLU A 42 9.20 8.36 -7.78
N GLY A 43 9.86 7.28 -7.36
CA GLY A 43 9.93 6.92 -5.95
C GLY A 43 8.62 6.34 -5.42
N ASN A 44 7.91 5.57 -6.23
CA ASN A 44 6.72 4.80 -5.89
C ASN A 44 7.08 3.35 -5.46
N LEU A 45 6.07 2.50 -5.26
CA LEU A 45 6.26 1.12 -4.82
C LEU A 45 7.10 0.29 -5.81
N THR A 46 6.89 0.47 -7.11
CA THR A 46 7.68 -0.15 -8.17
C THR A 46 9.18 0.13 -7.98
N SER A 47 9.53 1.40 -7.74
CA SER A 47 10.91 1.80 -7.47
C SER A 47 11.44 1.27 -6.14
N LEU A 48 10.58 1.12 -5.13
CA LEU A 48 10.95 0.57 -3.82
C LEU A 48 11.37 -0.90 -3.93
N PHE A 49 10.74 -1.68 -4.79
CA PHE A 49 11.08 -3.08 -5.02
C PHE A 49 12.07 -3.32 -6.17
N ASP A 50 12.65 -2.26 -6.73
CA ASP A 50 13.60 -2.32 -7.87
C ASP A 50 13.03 -3.01 -9.11
N LEU A 51 11.77 -2.74 -9.42
CA LEU A 51 11.01 -3.31 -10.53
C LEU A 51 10.71 -2.25 -11.60
N GLY A 52 10.06 -2.68 -12.70
CA GLY A 52 9.53 -1.78 -13.72
C GLY A 52 10.60 -1.18 -14.62
N GLU A 53 11.54 -1.98 -15.14
CA GLU A 53 12.55 -1.50 -16.10
C GLU A 53 11.92 -0.82 -17.34
N SER A 54 10.74 -1.26 -17.76
CA SER A 54 10.00 -0.71 -18.90
C SER A 54 9.10 0.49 -18.57
N ARG A 55 9.12 0.99 -17.35
CA ARG A 55 8.21 2.03 -16.84
C ARG A 55 8.11 3.27 -17.74
N ASN A 56 9.21 3.70 -18.32
CA ASN A 56 9.31 4.91 -19.15
C ASN A 56 9.29 4.61 -20.65
N ASP A 57 9.05 3.36 -21.07
CA ASP A 57 8.98 2.97 -22.47
C ASP A 57 7.53 3.12 -22.98
N PRO A 58 7.23 4.10 -23.83
CA PRO A 58 5.88 4.33 -24.35
C PRO A 58 5.34 3.19 -25.22
N GLU A 59 6.22 2.32 -25.73
CA GLU A 59 5.83 1.18 -26.55
C GLU A 59 5.54 -0.06 -25.68
N ALA A 60 6.03 -0.11 -24.43
CA ALA A 60 5.80 -1.24 -23.53
C ALA A 60 4.30 -1.39 -23.22
N ASP A 61 3.87 -2.65 -23.04
CA ASP A 61 2.57 -2.93 -22.46
C ASP A 61 2.56 -2.50 -20.99
N ASN A 62 1.40 -2.10 -20.48
CA ASN A 62 1.31 -1.53 -19.12
C ASN A 62 -0.14 -1.54 -18.61
N ILE A 63 -0.28 -1.35 -17.31
CA ILE A 63 -1.58 -1.38 -16.62
C ILE A 63 -2.61 -0.41 -17.21
N VAL A 64 -2.21 0.76 -17.72
CA VAL A 64 -3.14 1.73 -18.34
C VAL A 64 -3.77 1.16 -19.58
N LYS A 65 -2.97 0.51 -20.46
CA LYS A 65 -3.47 -0.15 -21.67
C LYS A 65 -4.47 -1.24 -21.32
N HIS A 66 -4.21 -2.03 -20.28
CA HIS A 66 -5.12 -3.09 -19.82
C HIS A 66 -6.42 -2.52 -19.25
N ILE A 67 -6.37 -1.51 -18.39
CA ILE A 67 -7.58 -0.84 -17.85
C ILE A 67 -8.41 -0.23 -18.98
N LEU A 68 -7.76 0.36 -19.97
CA LEU A 68 -8.43 0.96 -21.11
C LEU A 68 -8.83 -0.07 -22.21
N GLU A 69 -8.68 -1.37 -21.95
CA GLU A 69 -9.03 -2.48 -22.87
C GLU A 69 -8.27 -2.41 -24.21
N MET A 70 -7.04 -1.95 -24.20
CA MET A 70 -6.14 -1.86 -25.37
C MET A 70 -4.75 -2.47 -25.06
N PRO A 71 -4.68 -3.68 -24.49
CA PRO A 71 -3.41 -4.32 -24.15
C PRO A 71 -2.66 -4.77 -25.42
N ASP A 72 -1.33 -4.81 -25.32
CA ASP A 72 -0.46 -5.35 -26.35
C ASP A 72 -0.08 -6.82 -26.09
N GLY A 73 -0.31 -7.32 -24.88
CA GLY A 73 -0.02 -8.68 -24.45
C GLY A 73 -1.00 -9.22 -23.39
N PRO A 74 -0.75 -10.39 -22.84
CA PRO A 74 -1.52 -10.93 -21.75
C PRO A 74 -1.18 -10.22 -20.44
N PHE A 75 -2.15 -10.15 -19.50
CA PHE A 75 -2.00 -9.43 -18.23
C PHE A 75 -0.88 -10.01 -17.34
N GLU A 76 -0.72 -11.33 -17.37
CA GLU A 76 0.31 -12.03 -16.62
C GLU A 76 1.73 -11.58 -16.97
N ASP A 77 1.97 -11.10 -18.19
CA ASP A 77 3.28 -10.60 -18.62
C ASP A 77 3.64 -9.24 -17.99
N LEU A 78 2.66 -8.54 -17.36
CA LEU A 78 2.92 -7.33 -16.60
C LEU A 78 3.43 -7.60 -15.19
N ILE A 79 3.23 -8.82 -14.67
CA ILE A 79 3.50 -9.12 -13.27
C ILE A 79 4.99 -9.42 -13.09
N GLU A 80 5.62 -8.65 -12.22
CA GLU A 80 7.00 -8.84 -11.81
C GLU A 80 7.04 -9.24 -10.33
N THR A 81 7.86 -10.24 -9.98
CA THR A 81 7.99 -10.70 -8.59
C THR A 81 9.19 -10.05 -7.92
N SER A 82 9.00 -9.44 -6.77
CA SER A 82 10.08 -8.84 -5.98
C SER A 82 10.96 -9.90 -5.30
N ASP A 83 12.16 -9.51 -4.86
CA ASP A 83 13.06 -10.38 -4.09
C ASP A 83 12.44 -10.93 -2.79
N GLU A 84 11.42 -10.24 -2.26
CA GLU A 84 10.69 -10.64 -1.05
C GLU A 84 9.42 -11.47 -1.34
N GLY A 85 9.23 -11.88 -2.62
CA GLY A 85 8.15 -12.79 -3.04
C GLY A 85 6.80 -12.10 -3.25
N VAL A 86 6.75 -10.78 -3.26
CA VAL A 86 5.53 -10.02 -3.60
C VAL A 86 5.43 -9.89 -5.10
N ASP A 87 4.30 -10.30 -5.69
CA ASP A 87 3.99 -10.03 -7.08
C ASP A 87 3.50 -8.59 -7.23
N VAL A 88 4.01 -7.90 -8.24
CA VAL A 88 3.72 -6.47 -8.47
C VAL A 88 3.32 -6.24 -9.91
N VAL A 89 2.22 -5.53 -10.14
CA VAL A 89 1.97 -4.86 -11.42
C VAL A 89 2.63 -3.49 -11.36
N PRO A 90 3.72 -3.27 -12.12
CA PRO A 90 4.49 -2.04 -12.00
C PRO A 90 3.72 -0.81 -12.47
N SER A 91 4.05 0.31 -11.85
CA SER A 91 3.64 1.64 -12.31
C SER A 91 4.23 1.98 -13.68
N HIS A 92 3.53 2.82 -14.44
CA HIS A 92 4.00 3.31 -15.72
C HIS A 92 3.70 4.81 -15.89
N ASP A 93 4.53 5.54 -16.63
CA ASP A 93 4.38 6.99 -16.84
C ASP A 93 3.03 7.39 -17.43
N MET A 94 2.42 6.51 -18.26
CA MET A 94 1.07 6.73 -18.81
C MET A 94 -0.03 6.90 -17.75
N LEU A 95 0.19 6.46 -16.50
CA LEU A 95 -0.75 6.71 -15.40
C LEU A 95 -0.99 8.21 -15.17
N GLY A 96 0.03 9.06 -15.43
CA GLY A 96 -0.10 10.51 -15.34
C GLY A 96 -1.13 11.11 -16.30
N ASP A 97 -1.37 10.46 -17.43
CA ASP A 97 -2.32 10.88 -18.47
C ASP A 97 -3.61 10.04 -18.48
N PHE A 98 -3.83 9.19 -17.46
CA PHE A 98 -4.95 8.25 -17.41
C PHE A 98 -6.30 8.92 -17.66
N THR A 99 -6.63 9.99 -16.94
CA THR A 99 -7.91 10.71 -17.11
C THR A 99 -8.08 11.22 -18.54
N SER A 100 -7.02 11.75 -19.16
CA SER A 100 -7.08 12.23 -20.56
C SER A 100 -7.33 11.09 -21.55
N ASN A 101 -6.65 9.97 -21.36
CA ASN A 101 -6.81 8.77 -22.21
C ASN A 101 -8.20 8.16 -22.03
N LEU A 102 -8.71 8.12 -20.79
CA LEU A 102 -10.06 7.66 -20.48
C LEU A 102 -11.13 8.53 -21.16
N GLU A 103 -11.01 9.86 -21.13
CA GLU A 103 -11.93 10.77 -21.80
C GLU A 103 -11.95 10.58 -23.32
N GLN A 104 -10.80 10.31 -23.92
CA GLN A 104 -10.72 9.97 -25.34
C GLN A 104 -11.45 8.66 -25.66
N LYS A 105 -11.22 7.60 -24.85
CA LYS A 105 -11.92 6.31 -24.95
C LYS A 105 -13.43 6.51 -24.84
N ILE A 106 -13.88 7.22 -23.79
CA ILE A 106 -15.31 7.51 -23.55
C ILE A 106 -15.91 8.22 -24.77
N SER A 107 -15.21 9.24 -25.29
CA SER A 107 -15.70 10.00 -26.45
C SER A 107 -15.86 9.12 -27.70
N TYR A 108 -14.89 8.26 -27.96
CA TYR A 108 -14.90 7.35 -29.09
C TYR A 108 -16.01 6.29 -28.95
N GLU A 109 -16.05 5.58 -27.84
CA GLU A 109 -17.01 4.50 -27.63
C GLU A 109 -18.45 4.99 -27.50
N SER A 110 -18.67 6.12 -26.82
CA SER A 110 -20.02 6.71 -26.73
C SER A 110 -20.57 7.06 -28.11
N GLY A 111 -19.72 7.60 -29.00
CA GLY A 111 -20.11 7.86 -30.38
C GLY A 111 -20.42 6.60 -31.20
N MET A 112 -19.62 5.55 -30.99
CA MET A 112 -19.81 4.26 -31.70
C MET A 112 -21.03 3.49 -31.19
N LYS A 113 -21.26 3.45 -29.87
CA LYS A 113 -22.33 2.68 -29.22
C LYS A 113 -23.64 3.49 -29.09
N ASN A 114 -23.63 4.77 -29.43
CA ASN A 114 -24.74 5.72 -29.26
C ASN A 114 -25.28 5.77 -27.81
N ILE A 115 -24.38 5.84 -26.84
CA ILE A 115 -24.67 6.00 -25.41
C ILE A 115 -24.25 7.39 -24.94
N ASN A 116 -24.90 7.92 -23.89
CA ASN A 116 -24.43 9.17 -23.32
C ASN A 116 -23.11 8.97 -22.61
N LYS A 117 -22.22 9.97 -22.67
CA LYS A 117 -20.93 9.92 -21.98
C LYS A 117 -21.08 9.82 -20.46
N GLU A 118 -22.15 10.37 -19.92
CA GLU A 118 -22.48 10.33 -18.49
C GLU A 118 -22.87 8.93 -18.01
N ASP A 119 -23.39 8.09 -18.92
CA ASP A 119 -23.77 6.69 -18.64
C ASP A 119 -22.61 5.71 -18.84
N TYR A 120 -21.42 6.21 -19.21
CA TYR A 120 -20.24 5.36 -19.37
C TYR A 120 -19.69 4.91 -18.02
N PRO A 121 -19.41 3.62 -17.81
CA PRO A 121 -18.99 3.07 -16.52
C PRO A 121 -17.51 3.37 -16.23
N ARG A 122 -17.16 4.64 -16.17
CA ARG A 122 -15.79 5.16 -16.11
C ARG A 122 -14.98 4.69 -14.89
N TYR A 123 -15.65 4.33 -13.79
CA TYR A 123 -15.00 3.89 -12.55
C TYR A 123 -14.98 2.37 -12.37
N GLU A 124 -15.57 1.62 -13.30
CA GLU A 124 -15.67 0.17 -13.23
C GLU A 124 -14.56 -0.56 -14.02
N LEU A 125 -13.71 0.16 -14.74
CA LEU A 125 -12.80 -0.45 -15.70
C LEU A 125 -11.77 -1.35 -15.04
N LEU A 126 -11.19 -0.92 -13.92
CA LEU A 126 -10.25 -1.74 -13.15
C LEU A 126 -10.97 -2.95 -12.53
N TYR A 127 -12.18 -2.79 -12.00
CA TYR A 127 -13.01 -3.90 -11.50
C TYR A 127 -13.20 -4.97 -12.57
N ARG A 128 -13.58 -4.57 -13.78
CA ARG A 128 -13.78 -5.48 -14.90
C ARG A 128 -12.49 -6.19 -15.32
N LEU A 129 -11.39 -5.46 -15.30
CA LEU A 129 -10.08 -6.06 -15.56
C LEU A 129 -9.78 -7.15 -14.53
N LEU A 130 -9.76 -6.81 -13.24
CA LEU A 130 -9.30 -7.72 -12.19
C LEU A 130 -10.23 -8.92 -11.99
N TRP A 131 -11.56 -8.71 -12.03
CA TRP A 131 -12.55 -9.72 -11.60
C TRP A 131 -13.28 -10.41 -12.74
N GLU A 132 -13.57 -9.71 -13.86
CA GLU A 132 -14.37 -10.27 -14.93
C GLU A 132 -13.48 -10.84 -16.04
N LYS A 133 -12.33 -10.23 -16.31
CA LYS A 133 -11.45 -10.63 -17.40
C LYS A 133 -10.34 -11.55 -16.91
N GLU A 134 -9.58 -11.15 -15.92
CA GLU A 134 -8.40 -11.88 -15.44
C GLU A 134 -8.73 -12.87 -14.30
N ASN A 135 -9.89 -12.75 -13.63
CA ASN A 135 -10.33 -13.63 -12.53
C ASN A 135 -9.25 -13.80 -11.45
N LEU A 136 -8.62 -12.71 -11.02
CA LEU A 136 -7.45 -12.75 -10.12
C LEU A 136 -7.77 -13.36 -8.74
N ASN A 137 -9.03 -13.47 -8.36
CA ASN A 137 -9.47 -14.18 -7.15
C ASN A 137 -9.22 -15.70 -7.20
N GLU A 138 -8.88 -16.26 -8.34
CA GLU A 138 -8.50 -17.68 -8.49
C GLU A 138 -6.99 -17.88 -8.27
N SER A 139 -6.18 -16.82 -8.36
CA SER A 139 -4.73 -16.87 -8.35
C SER A 139 -4.11 -16.22 -7.12
N TYR A 140 -4.81 -15.30 -6.47
CA TYR A 140 -4.27 -14.53 -5.34
C TYR A 140 -5.17 -14.59 -4.11
N ASP A 141 -4.54 -14.65 -2.94
CA ASP A 141 -5.19 -14.55 -1.62
C ASP A 141 -5.36 -13.09 -1.19
N ALA A 142 -4.48 -12.21 -1.67
CA ALA A 142 -4.50 -10.79 -1.36
C ALA A 142 -4.19 -9.93 -2.58
N ILE A 143 -4.98 -8.88 -2.79
CA ILE A 143 -4.70 -7.81 -3.75
C ILE A 143 -4.70 -6.48 -3.02
N LEU A 144 -3.58 -5.77 -3.09
CA LEU A 144 -3.40 -4.44 -2.54
C LEU A 144 -3.19 -3.43 -3.67
N ILE A 145 -3.71 -2.21 -3.52
CA ILE A 145 -3.43 -1.12 -4.45
C ILE A 145 -2.78 0.04 -3.72
N ASP A 146 -1.65 0.53 -4.27
CA ASP A 146 -1.00 1.78 -3.85
C ASP A 146 -1.34 2.90 -4.85
N PRO A 147 -2.35 3.72 -4.58
CA PRO A 147 -2.78 4.76 -5.49
C PRO A 147 -2.05 6.07 -5.23
N ASN A 148 -2.06 6.95 -6.24
CA ASN A 148 -1.74 8.36 -6.05
C ASN A 148 -2.67 9.00 -5.00
N ALA A 149 -2.15 10.03 -4.30
CA ALA A 149 -2.92 10.77 -3.29
C ALA A 149 -4.06 11.63 -3.87
N ARG A 150 -4.10 11.85 -5.18
CA ARG A 150 -5.11 12.70 -5.82
C ARG A 150 -6.42 11.94 -6.04
N ALA A 151 -7.53 12.59 -5.67
CA ALA A 151 -8.87 12.07 -5.94
C ALA A 151 -9.24 12.28 -7.43
N GLU A 152 -8.73 11.40 -8.29
CA GLU A 152 -8.95 11.39 -9.74
C GLU A 152 -9.52 10.03 -10.19
N ASP A 153 -9.84 9.90 -11.47
CA ASP A 153 -10.48 8.71 -12.04
C ASP A 153 -9.79 7.38 -11.66
N LEU A 154 -8.45 7.40 -11.54
CA LEU A 154 -7.68 6.22 -11.20
C LEU A 154 -7.91 5.75 -9.76
N LEU A 155 -7.94 6.69 -8.80
CA LEU A 155 -8.31 6.39 -7.42
C LEU A 155 -9.74 5.84 -7.31
N TYR A 156 -10.69 6.45 -8.04
CA TYR A 156 -12.06 5.97 -8.04
C TYR A 156 -12.19 4.56 -8.64
N ASN A 157 -11.41 4.24 -9.68
CA ASN A 157 -11.32 2.88 -10.21
C ASN A 157 -10.73 1.89 -9.19
N ALA A 158 -9.67 2.28 -8.45
CA ALA A 158 -9.06 1.45 -7.42
C ALA A 158 -10.06 1.14 -6.28
N ILE A 159 -10.74 2.16 -5.78
CA ILE A 159 -11.71 2.01 -4.68
C ILE A 159 -12.96 1.23 -5.16
N TYR A 160 -13.44 1.48 -6.39
CA TYR A 160 -14.54 0.70 -6.96
C TYR A 160 -14.18 -0.78 -7.08
N ALA A 161 -12.94 -1.09 -7.45
CA ALA A 161 -12.48 -2.46 -7.65
C ALA A 161 -12.34 -3.23 -6.33
N LEU A 162 -11.74 -2.65 -5.29
CA LEU A 162 -11.39 -3.36 -4.05
C LEU A 162 -12.31 -3.09 -2.86
N ARG A 163 -13.00 -1.96 -2.82
CA ARG A 163 -14.04 -1.59 -1.85
C ARG A 163 -13.65 -1.54 -0.38
N THR A 164 -12.40 -1.76 -0.03
CA THR A 164 -11.91 -1.66 1.34
C THR A 164 -10.70 -0.73 1.40
N LEU A 165 -10.66 0.12 2.41
CA LEU A 165 -9.60 1.08 2.63
C LEU A 165 -8.77 0.72 3.87
N ILE A 166 -7.47 0.95 3.80
CA ILE A 166 -6.55 1.05 4.93
C ILE A 166 -6.01 2.47 4.93
N ALA A 167 -6.18 3.21 6.03
CA ALA A 167 -5.91 4.64 6.07
C ALA A 167 -4.69 4.98 6.94
N PRO A 168 -3.47 5.15 6.36
CA PRO A 168 -2.35 5.73 7.10
C PRO A 168 -2.60 7.21 7.37
N VAL A 169 -2.43 7.64 8.62
CA VAL A 169 -2.62 9.03 9.03
C VAL A 169 -1.43 9.55 9.82
N LYS A 170 -1.01 10.77 9.56
CA LYS A 170 0.01 11.43 10.39
C LYS A 170 -0.66 12.11 11.59
N PRO A 171 -0.17 11.90 12.82
CA PRO A 171 -0.66 12.61 14.01
C PRO A 171 -0.14 14.05 14.01
N ALA A 172 -0.71 14.89 13.19
CA ALA A 172 -0.39 16.31 13.10
C ALA A 172 -1.66 17.15 13.29
N GLY A 173 -1.52 18.47 13.54
CA GLY A 173 -2.67 19.38 13.79
C GLY A 173 -3.76 19.41 12.71
N LYS A 174 -3.53 18.74 11.60
CA LYS A 174 -4.51 18.44 10.55
C LYS A 174 -5.00 16.97 10.58
N GLY A 175 -4.56 16.16 11.54
CA GLY A 175 -4.88 14.73 11.59
C GLY A 175 -6.36 14.44 11.81
N SER A 176 -7.04 15.23 12.66
CA SER A 176 -8.51 15.16 12.79
C SER A 176 -9.22 15.60 11.50
N LEU A 177 -8.67 16.63 10.82
CA LEU A 177 -9.18 17.08 9.52
C LEU A 177 -8.98 16.04 8.41
N SER A 178 -7.92 15.21 8.49
CA SER A 178 -7.71 14.15 7.51
C SER A 178 -8.63 12.94 7.71
N LEU A 179 -9.13 12.71 8.93
CA LEU A 179 -10.16 11.70 9.19
C LEU A 179 -11.54 12.19 8.82
N ASP A 180 -11.89 13.43 9.17
CA ASP A 180 -13.13 14.06 8.72
C ASP A 180 -13.17 14.11 7.18
N GLY A 181 -12.04 14.42 6.54
CA GLY A 181 -11.89 14.41 5.08
C GLY A 181 -12.02 12.99 4.49
N LEU A 182 -11.46 11.97 5.13
CA LEU A 182 -11.58 10.58 4.71
C LEU A 182 -13.05 10.10 4.83
N GLU A 183 -13.71 10.40 5.94
CA GLU A 183 -15.13 10.07 6.12
C GLU A 183 -16.00 10.76 5.06
N GLU A 184 -15.76 12.05 4.81
CA GLU A 184 -16.45 12.82 3.78
C GLU A 184 -16.19 12.26 2.38
N LEU A 185 -14.94 11.86 2.08
CA LEU A 185 -14.57 11.20 0.84
C LEU A 185 -15.33 9.87 0.67
N VAL A 186 -15.27 8.99 1.67
CA VAL A 186 -15.94 7.67 1.64
C VAL A 186 -17.43 7.84 1.42
N VAL A 187 -18.09 8.73 2.17
CA VAL A 187 -19.54 9.01 2.04
C VAL A 187 -19.88 9.55 0.65
N ASN A 188 -19.05 10.45 0.13
CA ASN A 188 -19.27 11.01 -1.22
C ASN A 188 -19.08 9.95 -2.30
N MET A 189 -18.06 9.09 -2.17
CA MET A 189 -17.81 8.01 -3.13
C MET A 189 -18.92 6.96 -3.08
N GLN A 190 -19.32 6.51 -1.91
CA GLN A 190 -20.45 5.58 -1.75
C GLN A 190 -21.73 6.11 -2.43
N ARG A 191 -22.01 7.40 -2.23
CA ARG A 191 -23.18 8.05 -2.84
C ARG A 191 -23.08 8.19 -4.36
N ASN A 192 -21.88 8.55 -4.86
CA ASN A 192 -21.67 8.81 -6.29
C ASN A 192 -21.54 7.54 -7.12
N LEU A 193 -21.00 6.47 -6.53
CA LEU A 193 -20.73 5.20 -7.20
C LEU A 193 -21.81 4.14 -6.91
N ASP A 194 -22.73 4.41 -5.98
CA ASP A 194 -23.75 3.46 -5.51
C ASP A 194 -23.16 2.13 -5.03
N ILE A 195 -22.07 2.20 -4.26
CA ILE A 195 -21.35 1.06 -3.70
C ILE A 195 -21.15 1.20 -2.20
N GLU A 196 -20.95 0.09 -1.51
CA GLU A 196 -20.46 0.07 -0.14
C GLU A 196 -18.94 0.08 -0.14
N ILE A 197 -18.34 0.91 0.71
CA ILE A 197 -16.90 1.00 0.93
C ILE A 197 -16.64 0.77 2.41
N GLY A 198 -15.81 -0.22 2.72
CA GLY A 198 -15.35 -0.53 4.07
C GLY A 198 -14.08 0.25 4.43
N LEU A 199 -13.94 0.62 5.68
CA LEU A 199 -12.67 1.05 6.27
C LEU A 199 -12.18 -0.09 7.17
N SER A 200 -11.10 -0.76 6.77
CA SER A 200 -10.49 -1.84 7.56
C SER A 200 -9.93 -1.28 8.86
N CYS A 201 -9.05 -0.31 8.74
CA CYS A 201 -8.44 0.33 9.90
C CYS A 201 -7.82 1.69 9.55
N VAL A 202 -7.55 2.45 10.61
CA VAL A 202 -6.71 3.66 10.58
C VAL A 202 -5.36 3.32 11.21
N VAL A 203 -4.27 3.73 10.55
CA VAL A 203 -2.90 3.44 11.00
C VAL A 203 -2.16 4.75 11.27
N PRO A 204 -2.10 5.23 12.53
CA PRO A 204 -1.28 6.38 12.89
C PRO A 204 0.20 6.09 12.58
N SER A 205 0.79 6.87 11.67
CA SER A 205 2.14 6.63 11.14
C SER A 205 3.05 7.84 11.35
N GLY A 206 4.33 7.59 11.64
CA GLY A 206 5.30 8.64 11.97
C GLY A 206 5.08 9.26 13.36
N VAL A 207 4.63 8.45 14.30
CA VAL A 207 4.31 8.91 15.66
C VAL A 207 5.60 9.20 16.45
N ARG A 208 5.65 10.37 17.09
CA ARG A 208 6.75 10.81 17.98
C ARG A 208 6.27 10.91 19.40
N ARG A 209 7.15 10.71 20.38
CA ARG A 209 6.86 10.86 21.82
C ARG A 209 6.68 12.33 22.25
N THR A 210 5.66 13.00 21.70
CA THR A 210 5.31 14.39 22.05
C THR A 210 3.92 14.46 22.66
N ASN A 211 3.66 15.49 23.49
CA ASN A 211 2.34 15.67 24.08
C ASN A 211 1.23 15.87 23.01
N ALA A 212 1.58 16.49 21.87
CA ALA A 212 0.65 16.66 20.79
C ALA A 212 0.24 15.32 20.17
N HIS A 213 1.22 14.43 19.88
CA HIS A 213 0.93 13.10 19.33
C HIS A 213 0.15 12.25 20.32
N LYS A 214 0.46 12.30 21.61
CA LYS A 214 -0.31 11.60 22.67
C LYS A 214 -1.78 12.01 22.72
N GLN A 215 -2.10 13.28 22.45
CA GLN A 215 -3.49 13.72 22.38
C GLN A 215 -4.23 13.14 21.17
N TYR A 216 -3.53 13.03 20.01
CA TYR A 216 -4.10 12.40 18.82
C TYR A 216 -4.32 10.90 19.01
N LEU A 217 -3.34 10.20 19.61
CA LEU A 217 -3.49 8.77 19.88
C LEU A 217 -4.73 8.48 20.73
N ARG A 218 -4.94 9.28 21.79
CA ARG A 218 -6.16 9.16 22.64
C ARG A 218 -7.46 9.39 21.86
N TYR A 219 -7.43 10.21 20.83
CA TYR A 219 -8.60 10.38 19.96
C TYR A 219 -8.87 9.11 19.15
N PHE A 220 -7.82 8.48 18.60
CA PHE A 220 -7.94 7.22 17.86
C PHE A 220 -8.38 6.06 18.78
N GLU A 221 -7.79 5.92 19.95
CA GLU A 221 -8.12 4.90 20.95
C GLU A 221 -9.59 4.94 21.41
N ASN A 222 -10.17 6.13 21.49
CA ASN A 222 -11.53 6.33 21.98
C ASN A 222 -12.56 6.45 20.83
N SER A 223 -12.19 6.18 19.60
CA SER A 223 -13.11 6.23 18.46
C SER A 223 -13.80 4.88 18.29
N ASP A 224 -15.12 4.87 18.37
CA ASP A 224 -15.93 3.69 18.00
C ASP A 224 -16.19 3.59 16.48
N ALA A 225 -15.65 4.54 15.70
CA ALA A 225 -15.93 4.63 14.26
C ALA A 225 -15.00 3.79 13.38
N PHE A 226 -13.82 3.42 13.91
CA PHE A 226 -12.81 2.67 13.18
C PHE A 226 -11.83 1.99 14.14
N ASP A 227 -11.21 0.92 13.67
CA ASP A 227 -10.16 0.20 14.38
C ASP A 227 -8.78 0.86 14.17
N THR A 228 -7.94 0.83 15.22
CA THR A 228 -6.55 1.28 15.19
C THR A 228 -5.67 0.15 15.76
N PRO A 229 -5.40 -0.90 14.97
CA PRO A 229 -4.73 -2.11 15.47
C PRO A 229 -3.29 -1.89 15.89
N VAL A 230 -2.63 -0.90 15.27
CA VAL A 230 -1.22 -0.59 15.53
C VAL A 230 -0.93 0.89 15.38
N VAL A 231 0.20 1.32 15.96
CA VAL A 231 0.73 2.68 15.82
C VAL A 231 2.17 2.60 15.34
N ILE A 232 2.44 3.12 14.16
CA ILE A 232 3.79 3.10 13.58
C ILE A 232 4.58 4.30 14.07
N GLY A 233 5.59 4.04 14.88
CA GLY A 233 6.51 5.08 15.39
C GLY A 233 7.32 5.74 14.27
N ASP A 234 7.81 6.96 14.53
CA ASP A 234 8.73 7.64 13.63
C ASP A 234 10.07 6.90 13.55
N ARG A 235 10.35 6.35 12.38
CA ARG A 235 11.55 5.59 12.04
C ARG A 235 12.17 6.09 10.74
N GLU A 236 12.25 7.41 10.61
CA GLU A 236 12.72 8.09 9.39
C GLU A 236 13.96 7.39 8.79
N SER A 237 15.00 7.16 9.59
CA SER A 237 16.23 6.50 9.14
C SER A 237 16.03 5.04 8.64
N MET A 238 15.08 4.29 9.19
CA MET A 238 14.78 2.93 8.70
C MET A 238 13.97 3.00 7.40
N MET A 239 13.06 3.95 7.32
CA MET A 239 12.26 4.17 6.11
C MET A 239 13.11 4.67 4.94
N ASP A 240 14.11 5.54 5.21
CA ASP A 240 15.08 5.96 4.19
C ASP A 240 15.95 4.78 3.72
N ASP A 241 16.41 3.94 4.66
CA ASP A 241 17.18 2.75 4.34
C ASP A 241 16.42 1.73 3.45
N MET A 242 15.07 1.71 3.48
CA MET A 242 14.24 0.87 2.60
C MET A 242 14.44 1.20 1.12
N TRP A 243 14.53 2.49 0.79
CA TRP A 243 14.74 2.96 -0.59
C TRP A 243 16.12 2.57 -1.14
N GLU A 244 17.13 2.59 -0.28
CA GLU A 244 18.49 2.19 -0.66
C GLU A 244 18.63 0.65 -0.72
N ALA A 245 17.95 -0.08 0.18
CA ALA A 245 17.93 -1.52 0.21
C ALA A 245 17.06 -2.15 -0.89
N ARG A 246 16.20 -1.33 -1.52
CA ARG A 246 15.22 -1.81 -2.50
C ARG A 246 14.35 -2.92 -1.93
N GLY A 247 13.61 -2.59 -0.85
CA GLY A 247 12.74 -3.56 -0.20
C GLY A 247 12.06 -3.03 1.07
N SER A 248 11.41 -3.92 1.80
CA SER A 248 10.66 -3.62 3.02
C SER A 248 11.55 -3.29 4.23
N ALA A 249 10.91 -2.86 5.32
CA ALA A 249 11.57 -2.71 6.61
C ALA A 249 12.12 -4.05 7.15
N PHE A 250 11.49 -5.17 6.79
CA PHE A 250 11.97 -6.51 7.14
C PHE A 250 13.33 -6.76 6.50
N LYS A 251 13.48 -6.57 5.18
CA LYS A 251 14.74 -6.69 4.47
C LYS A 251 15.83 -5.80 5.09
N VAL A 252 15.52 -4.53 5.36
CA VAL A 252 16.45 -3.58 5.99
C VAL A 252 17.00 -4.08 7.32
N VAL A 253 16.15 -4.60 8.18
CA VAL A 253 16.56 -5.00 9.55
C VAL A 253 17.23 -6.36 9.54
N GLU A 254 16.74 -7.31 8.77
CA GLU A 254 17.26 -8.68 8.68
C GLU A 254 18.62 -8.73 7.98
N GLU A 255 18.79 -8.07 6.85
CA GLU A 255 20.07 -7.96 6.16
C GLU A 255 21.05 -7.00 6.87
N GLY A 256 20.53 -6.14 7.74
CA GLY A 256 21.32 -5.12 8.43
C GLY A 256 21.71 -3.98 7.51
N TRP A 257 20.88 -3.66 6.52
CA TRP A 257 21.12 -2.57 5.59
C TRP A 257 21.20 -1.22 6.32
N LYS A 258 22.14 -0.39 5.90
CA LYS A 258 22.26 0.97 6.39
C LYS A 258 22.94 1.83 5.34
N THR A 259 22.31 2.94 5.00
CA THR A 259 22.94 4.01 4.21
C THR A 259 24.10 4.61 5.02
N MET A 260 25.30 4.62 4.45
CA MET A 260 26.46 5.30 5.02
C MET A 260 26.75 6.57 4.22
N ASP A 261 26.64 7.72 4.86
CA ASP A 261 27.14 8.98 4.32
C ASP A 261 28.68 8.95 4.40
N ASP A 262 29.34 8.87 3.25
CA ASP A 262 30.81 8.90 3.13
C ASP A 262 31.38 10.32 3.10
N GLY A 263 30.47 11.35 3.21
CA GLY A 263 30.86 12.76 3.25
C GLY A 263 31.37 13.30 1.91
N SER A 264 31.20 12.55 0.81
CA SER A 264 31.57 13.02 -0.52
C SER A 264 30.38 13.63 -1.26
N GLU A 265 30.55 14.81 -1.84
CA GLU A 265 29.58 15.40 -2.76
C GLU A 265 29.48 14.50 -4.02
N GLY A 266 28.41 13.70 -4.12
CA GLY A 266 28.17 12.75 -5.22
C GLY A 266 28.71 11.34 -4.98
N GLY A 267 29.05 10.98 -3.74
CA GLY A 267 29.49 9.63 -3.37
C GLY A 267 28.33 8.62 -3.39
N SER A 268 28.59 7.43 -3.90
CA SER A 268 27.70 6.30 -3.74
C SER A 268 27.68 5.90 -2.26
N SER A 269 26.52 5.96 -1.61
CA SER A 269 26.32 5.39 -0.30
C SER A 269 26.73 3.91 -0.33
N LYS A 270 27.62 3.52 0.59
CA LYS A 270 27.99 2.12 0.73
C LYS A 270 27.11 1.49 1.80
N PRO A 271 26.57 0.29 1.56
CA PRO A 271 25.83 -0.40 2.60
C PRO A 271 26.72 -0.62 3.83
N GLY A 272 26.21 -0.24 4.98
CA GLY A 272 26.82 -0.53 6.27
C GLY A 272 26.07 -1.66 6.96
N ILE A 273 26.63 -2.22 8.00
CA ILE A 273 25.93 -3.21 8.83
C ILE A 273 25.19 -2.49 9.94
N ARG A 274 23.87 -2.59 9.92
CA ARG A 274 22.98 -2.11 10.98
C ARG A 274 23.03 -3.07 12.18
N LYS A 275 23.13 -2.53 13.38
CA LYS A 275 22.88 -3.34 14.58
C LYS A 275 21.38 -3.51 14.73
N VAL A 276 20.94 -4.73 15.00
CA VAL A 276 19.56 -5.00 15.39
C VAL A 276 19.24 -4.22 16.67
N ARG A 277 18.21 -3.39 16.62
CA ARG A 277 17.75 -2.58 17.77
C ARG A 277 16.35 -3.03 18.16
N ASP A 278 16.07 -3.16 19.44
CA ASP A 278 14.77 -3.63 19.91
C ASP A 278 13.61 -2.79 19.32
N ARG A 279 13.72 -1.46 19.29
CA ARG A 279 12.73 -0.57 18.69
C ARG A 279 12.47 -0.77 17.18
N GLU A 280 13.44 -1.32 16.44
CA GLU A 280 13.28 -1.66 15.03
C GLU A 280 12.52 -2.99 14.91
N VAL A 281 12.85 -3.94 15.77
CA VAL A 281 12.11 -5.20 15.91
C VAL A 281 10.67 -4.94 16.35
N GLU A 282 10.44 -4.05 17.33
CA GLU A 282 9.08 -3.61 17.73
C GLU A 282 8.30 -3.10 16.50
N THR A 283 8.92 -2.27 15.67
CA THR A 283 8.24 -1.78 14.45
C THR A 283 7.92 -2.90 13.44
N LEU A 284 8.80 -3.92 13.28
CA LEU A 284 8.48 -5.08 12.45
C LEU A 284 7.32 -5.89 13.04
N VAL A 285 7.26 -6.00 14.36
CA VAL A 285 6.13 -6.64 15.06
C VAL A 285 4.83 -5.88 14.81
N ASP A 286 4.84 -4.54 14.95
CA ASP A 286 3.66 -3.71 14.67
C ASP A 286 3.17 -3.90 13.21
N LEU A 287 4.09 -3.91 12.24
CA LEU A 287 3.77 -4.10 10.82
C LEU A 287 3.21 -5.52 10.55
N TYR A 288 3.78 -6.53 11.19
CA TYR A 288 3.27 -7.90 11.08
C TYR A 288 1.90 -8.05 11.75
N GLN A 289 1.71 -7.44 12.92
CA GLN A 289 0.43 -7.41 13.62
C GLN A 289 -0.66 -6.73 12.79
N LEU A 290 -0.33 -5.66 12.06
CA LEU A 290 -1.25 -5.04 11.12
C LEU A 290 -1.70 -6.04 10.04
N ALA A 291 -0.76 -6.80 9.48
CA ALA A 291 -1.09 -7.79 8.47
C ALA A 291 -1.97 -8.93 9.02
N VAL A 292 -1.69 -9.39 10.24
CA VAL A 292 -2.55 -10.37 10.94
C VAL A 292 -3.95 -9.79 11.12
N PHE A 293 -4.09 -8.57 11.67
CA PHE A 293 -5.39 -7.91 11.86
C PHE A 293 -6.17 -7.78 10.53
N VAL A 294 -5.51 -7.34 9.47
CA VAL A 294 -6.17 -7.22 8.16
C VAL A 294 -6.65 -8.61 7.68
N ALA A 295 -5.82 -9.62 7.79
CA ALA A 295 -6.18 -10.97 7.35
C ALA A 295 -7.32 -11.58 8.20
N THR A 296 -7.21 -11.51 9.53
CA THR A 296 -8.14 -12.21 10.45
C THR A 296 -9.39 -11.39 10.73
N ASP A 297 -9.25 -10.17 11.21
CA ASP A 297 -10.36 -9.37 11.74
C ASP A 297 -11.16 -8.71 10.62
N THR A 298 -10.48 -8.25 9.57
CA THR A 298 -11.18 -7.61 8.44
C THR A 298 -11.72 -8.65 7.44
N PHE A 299 -10.90 -9.64 7.06
CA PHE A 299 -11.25 -10.57 5.99
C PHE A 299 -11.54 -12.00 6.45
N GLY A 300 -11.45 -12.30 7.75
CA GLY A 300 -11.81 -13.60 8.33
C GLY A 300 -10.96 -14.77 7.83
N MET A 301 -9.70 -14.49 7.45
CA MET A 301 -8.77 -15.52 7.02
C MET A 301 -8.11 -16.18 8.24
N ASP A 302 -7.78 -17.44 8.13
CA ASP A 302 -7.02 -18.17 9.13
C ASP A 302 -5.54 -18.13 8.74
N VAL A 303 -4.72 -17.38 9.49
CA VAL A 303 -3.29 -17.25 9.28
C VAL A 303 -2.53 -17.55 10.57
N ASP A 304 -1.30 -18.06 10.46
CA ASP A 304 -0.45 -18.27 11.63
C ASP A 304 0.21 -16.95 12.06
N PRO A 305 -0.11 -16.40 13.23
CA PRO A 305 0.42 -15.12 13.68
C PRO A 305 1.83 -15.25 14.29
N VAL A 306 2.72 -16.01 13.66
CA VAL A 306 4.10 -16.22 14.10
C VAL A 306 5.07 -15.51 13.16
N LEU A 307 5.75 -14.49 13.69
CA LEU A 307 6.80 -13.77 12.98
C LEU A 307 8.16 -14.43 13.22
N GLU A 308 8.77 -14.88 12.15
CA GLU A 308 10.15 -15.33 12.16
C GLU A 308 11.06 -14.27 11.50
N LEU A 309 12.10 -13.86 12.22
CA LEU A 309 13.11 -12.92 11.75
C LEU A 309 14.46 -13.61 11.69
N ASP A 310 15.11 -13.60 10.53
CA ASP A 310 16.48 -14.08 10.34
C ASP A 310 17.42 -12.90 10.08
N PHE A 311 18.35 -12.67 11.00
CA PHE A 311 19.23 -11.50 10.95
C PHE A 311 20.56 -11.79 10.23
N ASP A 312 20.55 -12.54 9.17
CA ASP A 312 21.72 -12.84 8.30
C ASP A 312 23.03 -13.10 9.09
N GLY A 313 23.08 -14.26 9.74
CA GLY A 313 24.23 -14.70 10.55
C GLY A 313 24.40 -14.00 11.90
N ARG A 314 23.51 -13.06 12.27
CA ARG A 314 23.49 -12.40 13.60
C ARG A 314 22.49 -13.05 14.56
N GLY A 315 21.79 -14.09 14.14
CA GLY A 315 20.83 -14.88 14.90
C GLY A 315 19.42 -14.81 14.34
N THR A 316 18.53 -15.57 14.94
CA THR A 316 17.09 -15.62 14.59
C THR A 316 16.25 -15.23 15.80
N ARG A 317 15.04 -14.70 15.55
CA ARG A 317 14.05 -14.42 16.58
C ARG A 317 12.68 -14.86 16.09
N THR A 318 11.98 -15.65 16.87
CA THR A 318 10.59 -16.06 16.62
C THR A 318 9.70 -15.36 17.63
N ILE A 319 8.64 -14.74 17.17
CA ILE A 319 7.68 -13.97 17.97
C ILE A 319 6.28 -14.50 17.65
N ASP A 320 5.64 -15.11 18.64
CA ASP A 320 4.24 -15.53 18.52
C ASP A 320 3.35 -14.39 19.03
N LEU A 321 2.55 -13.82 18.15
CA LEU A 321 1.69 -12.69 18.51
C LEU A 321 0.52 -13.09 19.41
N ARG A 322 0.19 -14.38 19.52
CA ARG A 322 -0.81 -14.88 20.49
C ARG A 322 -0.37 -14.72 21.93
N ASP A 323 0.95 -14.67 22.17
CA ASP A 323 1.53 -14.52 23.51
C ASP A 323 1.76 -13.05 23.90
N GLN A 324 1.50 -12.12 22.98
CA GLN A 324 1.63 -10.70 23.30
C GLN A 324 0.33 -10.20 23.93
N GLU A 325 0.42 -9.71 25.19
CA GLU A 325 -0.65 -8.92 25.78
C GLU A 325 -0.92 -7.70 24.87
N GLU A 326 -2.19 -7.33 24.69
CA GLU A 326 -2.58 -6.14 23.92
C GLU A 326 -1.73 -4.95 24.41
N ILE A 327 -0.88 -4.44 23.51
CA ILE A 327 -0.06 -3.27 23.83
C ILE A 327 -1.02 -2.10 23.91
N GLU A 328 -1.29 -1.60 25.11
CA GLU A 328 -2.03 -0.34 25.25
C GLU A 328 -1.27 0.75 24.47
N VAL A 329 -1.92 1.31 23.44
CA VAL A 329 -1.40 2.37 22.55
C VAL A 329 -0.86 3.58 23.35
N SER A 330 -1.21 3.67 24.64
CA SER A 330 -0.75 4.71 25.58
C SER A 330 0.73 4.60 25.99
N GLU A 331 1.40 3.47 25.74
CA GLU A 331 2.82 3.26 26.14
C GLU A 331 3.83 3.63 25.03
N VAL A 332 3.38 4.00 23.83
CA VAL A 332 4.23 4.38 22.68
C VAL A 332 4.82 5.80 22.76
#